data_7d8e659e62a36936bdb7dffc0454e369
#
_entry.id   7d8e659e62a36936bdb7dffc0454e369
#
_cell.length_a   1.000
_cell.length_b   1.000
_cell.length_c   1.000
_cell.angle_alpha   90.00
_cell.angle_beta   90.00
_cell.angle_gamma   90.00
#
_symmetry.space_group_name_H-M   'P 1'
#
loop_
_entity.id
_entity.type
_entity.pdbx_description
1 polymer ?
#
loop_
_entity_poly.entity_id
_entity_poly.type
_entity_poly.pdbx_seq_one_letter_code
_entity_poly.pdbx_strand_id
1 'polypeptide(L)'
;MPVESNRWGIIYNPKAGSRKTQKKWNKIRDYMESRGVMFDYLQSEGYGSVERLARMLANNGYRTIVVVGGDGAINDAVNGIMTSSAENKDEIALGIIPNGIGNDFFFFLGLDDDDYKAAIDCIIERRVRKIDVGRVGYTDKDVCSTRYFINAMYIGLGARFVWISNGTRRFWGRQWISYLSSMFLLLFERMLHRMHLKVNGEHIRDNIMTVCIGSARGYGLTPSAVPYNGWLDVSVIYRPELLQLIKGLWLLVHGRILNLKVVKPYRTRKIKILRAQNAAISLDGRQLYADCPLDV
;
A
#
# COMPACT_ATOMS: atom_id res chain seq x y z
N MET A 1 -16.17 18.58 22.99
CA MET A 1 -15.71 19.87 22.44
C MET A 1 -15.20 19.60 21.02
N PRO A 2 -15.50 20.44 20.02
CA PRO A 2 -14.93 20.27 18.70
C PRO A 2 -13.40 20.37 18.77
N VAL A 3 -12.70 19.51 18.02
CA VAL A 3 -11.23 19.56 17.94
C VAL A 3 -10.81 20.84 17.24
N GLU A 4 -9.80 21.53 17.75
CA GLU A 4 -9.24 22.71 17.09
C GLU A 4 -8.76 22.35 15.69
N SER A 5 -9.06 23.18 14.70
CA SER A 5 -8.85 22.88 13.27
C SER A 5 -7.39 22.64 12.89
N ASN A 6 -6.43 23.09 13.69
CA ASN A 6 -4.98 22.96 13.50
C ASN A 6 -4.34 21.85 14.37
N ARG A 7 -5.13 21.16 15.22
CA ARG A 7 -4.65 20.05 16.05
C ARG A 7 -4.52 18.78 15.24
N TRP A 8 -3.38 18.10 15.35
CA TRP A 8 -3.11 16.84 14.67
C TRP A 8 -3.52 15.65 15.52
N GLY A 9 -4.17 14.65 14.92
CA GLY A 9 -4.35 13.33 15.50
C GLY A 9 -3.24 12.39 15.04
N ILE A 10 -2.31 12.01 15.90
CA ILE A 10 -1.16 11.20 15.54
C ILE A 10 -1.37 9.75 15.93
N ILE A 11 -1.11 8.84 15.00
CA ILE A 11 -1.08 7.39 15.25
C ILE A 11 0.37 6.92 15.15
N TYR A 12 0.92 6.49 16.27
CA TYR A 12 2.26 5.97 16.36
C TYR A 12 2.25 4.44 16.49
N ASN A 13 3.02 3.76 15.63
CA ASN A 13 3.19 2.32 15.70
C ASN A 13 4.57 1.94 16.29
N PRO A 14 4.65 1.56 17.59
CA PRO A 14 5.90 1.22 18.24
C PRO A 14 6.53 -0.08 17.72
N LYS A 15 5.74 -0.92 17.05
CA LYS A 15 6.20 -2.20 16.46
C LYS A 15 6.65 -2.07 15.00
N ALA A 16 6.47 -0.90 14.39
CA ALA A 16 6.97 -0.61 13.05
C ALA A 16 8.49 -0.36 13.15
N GLY A 17 9.31 -1.37 12.96
CA GLY A 17 10.75 -1.22 12.98
C GLY A 17 11.47 -1.95 14.14
N SER A 18 12.71 -1.57 14.39
CA SER A 18 13.58 -2.16 15.41
C SER A 18 13.46 -1.42 16.78
N ARG A 19 14.21 -1.88 17.79
CA ARG A 19 14.37 -1.19 19.09
C ARG A 19 14.77 0.30 18.98
N LYS A 20 15.26 0.76 17.84
CA LYS A 20 15.54 2.16 17.53
C LYS A 20 14.26 3.01 17.39
N THR A 21 13.10 2.39 17.15
CA THR A 21 11.82 3.04 16.87
C THR A 21 11.33 3.93 17.99
N GLN A 22 11.46 3.48 19.25
CA GLN A 22 11.02 4.28 20.42
C GLN A 22 11.90 5.53 20.62
N LYS A 23 13.22 5.39 20.38
CA LYS A 23 14.14 6.56 20.41
C LYS A 23 13.83 7.54 19.27
N LYS A 24 13.43 7.05 18.10
CA LYS A 24 13.03 7.88 16.96
C LYS A 24 11.73 8.62 17.27
N TRP A 25 10.75 7.98 17.92
CA TRP A 25 9.50 8.61 18.35
C TRP A 25 9.74 9.80 19.27
N ASN A 26 10.59 9.67 20.27
CA ASN A 26 10.90 10.79 21.17
C ASN A 26 11.47 11.99 20.40
N LYS A 27 12.40 11.74 19.47
CA LYS A 27 12.95 12.80 18.60
C LYS A 27 11.91 13.46 17.71
N ILE A 28 10.98 12.67 17.16
CA ILE A 28 9.85 13.17 16.35
C ILE A 28 8.96 14.07 17.19
N ARG A 29 8.60 13.62 18.39
CA ARG A 29 7.77 14.39 19.33
C ARG A 29 8.45 15.69 19.75
N ASP A 30 9.70 15.61 20.20
CA ASP A 30 10.46 16.78 20.65
C ASP A 30 10.59 17.83 19.50
N TYR A 31 10.76 17.36 18.25
CA TYR A 31 10.81 18.26 17.10
C TYR A 31 9.45 18.92 16.83
N MET A 32 8.34 18.18 16.86
CA MET A 32 7.00 18.75 16.70
C MET A 32 6.70 19.79 17.78
N GLU A 33 7.03 19.49 19.06
CA GLU A 33 6.88 20.42 20.18
C GLU A 33 7.71 21.70 19.96
N SER A 34 8.98 21.57 19.50
CA SER A 34 9.84 22.71 19.19
C SER A 34 9.31 23.59 18.05
N ARG A 35 8.50 23.02 17.16
CA ARG A 35 7.83 23.73 16.05
C ARG A 35 6.45 24.28 16.44
N GLY A 36 6.02 24.12 17.68
CA GLY A 36 4.74 24.61 18.19
C GLY A 36 3.52 23.84 17.64
N VAL A 37 3.71 22.59 17.19
CA VAL A 37 2.62 21.76 16.69
C VAL A 37 1.73 21.32 17.84
N MET A 38 0.43 21.57 17.74
CA MET A 38 -0.58 21.03 18.66
C MET A 38 -1.01 19.64 18.19
N PHE A 39 -0.88 18.63 19.02
CA PHE A 39 -1.25 17.27 18.66
C PHE A 39 -1.71 16.43 19.85
N ASP A 40 -2.53 15.43 19.53
CA ASP A 40 -2.82 14.30 20.40
C ASP A 40 -2.23 13.05 19.75
N TYR A 41 -1.68 12.15 20.55
CA TYR A 41 -1.10 10.93 19.97
C TYR A 41 -1.69 9.66 20.59
N LEU A 42 -1.85 8.66 19.74
CA LEU A 42 -2.39 7.35 20.09
C LEU A 42 -1.40 6.28 19.67
N GLN A 43 -1.12 5.37 20.59
CA GLN A 43 -0.25 4.24 20.29
C GLN A 43 -1.05 3.07 19.75
N SER A 44 -0.61 2.52 18.62
CA SER A 44 -1.22 1.31 18.10
C SER A 44 -0.71 0.06 18.82
N GLU A 45 -1.61 -0.85 19.16
CA GLU A 45 -1.31 -2.04 19.96
C GLU A 45 -1.00 -3.27 19.12
N GLY A 46 -1.56 -3.35 17.90
CA GLY A 46 -1.40 -4.51 17.03
C GLY A 46 -2.09 -4.39 15.68
N TYR A 47 -2.35 -5.52 15.07
CA TYR A 47 -3.04 -5.62 13.78
C TYR A 47 -4.44 -4.98 13.85
N GLY A 48 -4.82 -4.18 12.85
CA GLY A 48 -6.12 -3.51 12.77
C GLY A 48 -6.30 -2.30 13.71
N SER A 49 -5.39 -2.08 14.69
CA SER A 49 -5.53 -0.96 15.61
C SER A 49 -5.36 0.40 14.94
N VAL A 50 -4.47 0.51 13.94
CA VAL A 50 -4.26 1.77 13.18
C VAL A 50 -5.53 2.16 12.44
N GLU A 51 -6.20 1.20 11.79
CA GLU A 51 -7.48 1.44 11.09
C GLU A 51 -8.56 1.92 12.06
N ARG A 52 -8.71 1.25 13.21
CA ARG A 52 -9.67 1.63 14.24
C ARG A 52 -9.39 3.04 14.79
N LEU A 53 -8.12 3.35 15.09
CA LEU A 53 -7.71 4.65 15.61
C LEU A 53 -7.90 5.77 14.59
N ALA A 54 -7.57 5.53 13.31
CA ALA A 54 -7.77 6.50 12.24
C ALA A 54 -9.27 6.80 12.03
N ARG A 55 -10.12 5.76 12.06
CA ARG A 55 -11.58 5.92 11.99
C ARG A 55 -12.10 6.73 13.17
N MET A 56 -11.60 6.48 14.38
CA MET A 56 -11.98 7.22 15.59
C MET A 56 -11.56 8.69 15.50
N LEU A 57 -10.34 8.98 15.06
CA LEU A 57 -9.86 10.35 14.90
C LEU A 57 -10.69 11.10 13.84
N ALA A 58 -10.99 10.45 12.70
CA ALA A 58 -11.84 11.01 11.66
C ALA A 58 -13.24 11.36 12.19
N ASN A 59 -13.87 10.43 12.92
CA ASN A 59 -15.19 10.64 13.52
C ASN A 59 -15.20 11.72 14.62
N ASN A 60 -14.06 11.93 15.27
CA ASN A 60 -13.90 12.99 16.28
C ASN A 60 -13.58 14.36 15.68
N GLY A 61 -13.54 14.48 14.34
CA GLY A 61 -13.39 15.77 13.66
C GLY A 61 -11.96 16.24 13.44
N TYR A 62 -10.95 15.37 13.60
CA TYR A 62 -9.56 15.71 13.23
C TYR A 62 -9.46 15.91 11.72
N ARG A 63 -8.98 17.08 11.30
CA ARG A 63 -8.75 17.41 9.89
C ARG A 63 -7.35 17.02 9.39
N THR A 64 -6.42 16.75 10.31
CA THR A 64 -5.08 16.27 10.01
C THR A 64 -4.82 15.03 10.84
N ILE A 65 -4.71 13.88 10.19
CA ILE A 65 -4.36 12.60 10.81
C ILE A 65 -2.96 12.23 10.35
N VAL A 66 -2.05 12.01 11.29
CA VAL A 66 -0.65 11.72 10.99
C VAL A 66 -0.31 10.30 11.39
N VAL A 67 0.28 9.55 10.49
CA VAL A 67 0.75 8.17 10.76
C VAL A 67 2.27 8.16 10.84
N VAL A 68 2.78 7.73 11.99
CA VAL A 68 4.19 7.46 12.20
C VAL A 68 4.42 5.96 12.01
N GLY A 69 4.77 5.56 10.79
CA GLY A 69 4.82 4.14 10.43
C GLY A 69 5.32 3.88 9.01
N GLY A 70 5.12 2.66 8.51
CA GLY A 70 5.39 2.25 7.13
C GLY A 70 4.11 2.00 6.33
N ASP A 71 4.25 1.52 5.08
CA ASP A 71 3.17 1.36 4.10
C ASP A 71 1.92 0.65 4.64
N GLY A 72 2.10 -0.41 5.44
CA GLY A 72 0.96 -1.12 6.03
C GLY A 72 0.16 -0.27 7.02
N ALA A 73 0.81 0.61 7.78
CA ALA A 73 0.12 1.52 8.70
C ALA A 73 -0.58 2.64 7.93
N ILE A 74 0.02 3.09 6.82
CA ILE A 74 -0.59 4.08 5.92
C ILE A 74 -1.86 3.49 5.30
N ASN A 75 -1.80 2.28 4.78
CA ASN A 75 -2.98 1.59 4.23
C ASN A 75 -4.09 1.41 5.28
N ASP A 76 -3.74 0.96 6.49
CA ASP A 76 -4.69 0.81 7.59
C ASP A 76 -5.35 2.18 7.92
N ALA A 77 -4.59 3.28 7.95
CA ALA A 77 -5.13 4.61 8.21
C ALA A 77 -6.07 5.09 7.10
N VAL A 78 -5.70 4.88 5.83
CA VAL A 78 -6.58 5.17 4.69
C VAL A 78 -7.89 4.41 4.81
N ASN A 79 -7.84 3.11 5.10
CA ASN A 79 -9.06 2.32 5.30
C ASN A 79 -9.90 2.84 6.48
N GLY A 80 -9.26 3.26 7.58
CA GLY A 80 -9.94 3.86 8.71
C GLY A 80 -10.66 5.16 8.35
N ILE A 81 -10.01 6.07 7.63
CA ILE A 81 -10.59 7.34 7.18
C ILE A 81 -11.73 7.09 6.19
N MET A 82 -11.48 6.27 5.15
CA MET A 82 -12.45 6.02 4.08
C MET A 82 -13.73 5.31 4.57
N THR A 83 -13.61 4.50 5.62
CA THR A 83 -14.74 3.79 6.23
C THR A 83 -15.32 4.50 7.46
N SER A 84 -14.84 5.72 7.77
CA SER A 84 -15.39 6.54 8.84
C SER A 84 -16.79 7.08 8.47
N SER A 85 -17.53 7.48 9.49
CA SER A 85 -18.82 8.19 9.33
C SER A 85 -18.66 9.71 9.28
N ALA A 86 -17.42 10.22 9.22
CA ALA A 86 -17.15 11.65 9.12
C ALA A 86 -17.75 12.20 7.80
N GLU A 87 -18.54 13.25 7.90
CA GLU A 87 -19.19 13.89 6.74
C GLU A 87 -18.16 14.52 5.77
N ASN A 88 -17.06 15.04 6.33
CA ASN A 88 -16.01 15.76 5.61
C ASN A 88 -14.72 14.93 5.43
N LYS A 89 -14.82 13.61 5.33
CA LYS A 89 -13.64 12.72 5.20
C LYS A 89 -12.76 13.05 4.00
N ASP A 90 -13.31 13.62 2.93
CA ASP A 90 -12.59 14.05 1.73
C ASP A 90 -11.68 15.28 1.98
N GLU A 91 -11.89 15.99 3.10
CA GLU A 91 -11.07 17.13 3.53
C GLU A 91 -9.97 16.72 4.53
N ILE A 92 -10.02 15.47 5.02
CA ILE A 92 -9.01 14.98 5.97
C ILE A 92 -7.67 14.80 5.25
N ALA A 93 -6.67 15.54 5.72
CA ALA A 93 -5.30 15.36 5.26
C ALA A 93 -4.62 14.23 6.03
N LEU A 94 -4.05 13.26 5.31
CA LEU A 94 -3.23 12.22 5.89
C LEU A 94 -1.75 12.63 5.81
N GLY A 95 -1.15 12.94 6.95
CA GLY A 95 0.29 13.17 7.09
C GLY A 95 1.02 11.84 7.31
N ILE A 96 2.21 11.73 6.74
CA ILE A 96 3.03 10.52 6.84
C ILE A 96 4.40 10.89 7.37
N ILE A 97 4.80 10.28 8.49
CA ILE A 97 6.16 10.37 9.03
C ILE A 97 6.77 8.97 8.93
N PRO A 98 7.82 8.78 8.12
CA PRO A 98 8.39 7.47 7.85
C PRO A 98 9.04 6.90 9.11
N ASN A 99 8.61 5.73 9.53
CA ASN A 99 9.17 4.97 10.64
C ASN A 99 9.04 3.45 10.42
N GLY A 100 9.10 3.02 9.17
CA GLY A 100 9.03 1.62 8.75
C GLY A 100 10.32 1.14 8.09
N ILE A 101 10.38 -0.15 7.78
CA ILE A 101 11.50 -0.77 7.05
C ILE A 101 11.29 -0.68 5.53
N GLY A 102 10.08 -0.43 5.07
CA GLY A 102 9.72 -0.22 3.68
C GLY A 102 8.71 0.91 3.61
N ASN A 103 9.00 1.92 2.85
CA ASN A 103 8.20 3.11 2.71
C ASN A 103 8.07 3.43 1.22
N ASP A 104 7.57 2.45 0.42
CA ASP A 104 7.51 2.59 -1.04
C ASP A 104 6.59 3.74 -1.45
N PHE A 105 5.49 3.94 -0.71
CA PHE A 105 4.61 5.07 -0.95
C PHE A 105 5.25 6.42 -0.59
N PHE A 106 6.12 6.43 0.43
CA PHE A 106 6.82 7.63 0.85
C PHE A 106 7.82 8.14 -0.20
N PHE A 107 8.50 7.22 -0.90
CA PHE A 107 9.34 7.55 -2.05
C PHE A 107 8.58 8.32 -3.14
N PHE A 108 7.29 8.01 -3.29
CA PHE A 108 6.43 8.74 -4.22
C PHE A 108 6.24 10.21 -3.83
N LEU A 109 6.33 10.52 -2.54
CA LEU A 109 6.24 11.90 -2.04
C LEU A 109 7.53 12.71 -2.25
N GLY A 110 8.62 12.07 -2.70
CA GLY A 110 9.90 12.71 -2.98
C GLY A 110 10.69 13.09 -1.72
N LEU A 111 10.42 12.42 -0.60
CA LEU A 111 11.11 12.62 0.67
C LEU A 111 12.00 11.40 1.00
N ASP A 112 13.09 11.62 1.73
CA ASP A 112 13.97 10.54 2.18
C ASP A 112 13.41 9.82 3.40
N ASP A 113 13.59 8.48 3.43
CA ASP A 113 13.07 7.58 4.46
C ASP A 113 13.45 7.93 5.90
N ASP A 114 14.56 8.61 6.11
CA ASP A 114 15.07 8.98 7.42
C ASP A 114 14.83 10.44 7.80
N ASP A 115 14.34 11.26 6.86
CA ASP A 115 14.11 12.70 7.09
C ASP A 115 12.70 12.98 7.65
N TYR A 116 12.50 12.60 8.92
CA TYR A 116 11.26 12.91 9.62
C TYR A 116 11.04 14.42 9.81
N LYS A 117 12.12 15.25 9.80
CA LYS A 117 12.00 16.68 9.95
C LYS A 117 11.38 17.32 8.72
N ALA A 118 11.88 16.98 7.53
CA ALA A 118 11.29 17.44 6.27
C ALA A 118 9.83 16.98 6.14
N ALA A 119 9.50 15.75 6.58
CA ALA A 119 8.13 15.27 6.60
C ALA A 119 7.22 16.12 7.50
N ILE A 120 7.67 16.44 8.72
CA ILE A 120 6.92 17.30 9.67
C ILE A 120 6.75 18.70 9.09
N ASP A 121 7.80 19.29 8.55
CA ASP A 121 7.75 20.64 7.96
C ASP A 121 6.79 20.71 6.77
N CYS A 122 6.76 19.68 5.90
CA CYS A 122 5.76 19.56 4.83
C CYS A 122 4.32 19.53 5.38
N ILE A 123 4.08 18.85 6.49
CA ILE A 123 2.74 18.79 7.11
C ILE A 123 2.38 20.15 7.72
N ILE A 124 3.32 20.84 8.39
CA ILE A 124 3.13 22.17 8.95
C ILE A 124 2.76 23.18 7.84
N GLU A 125 3.47 23.13 6.72
CA GLU A 125 3.22 24.00 5.56
C GLU A 125 1.94 23.62 4.79
N ARG A 126 1.23 22.57 5.21
CA ARG A 126 0.05 22.03 4.55
C ARG A 126 0.24 21.83 3.03
N ARG A 127 1.38 21.32 2.62
CA ARG A 127 1.61 20.90 1.24
C ARG A 127 0.81 19.65 0.91
N VAL A 128 -0.50 19.83 0.71
CA VAL A 128 -1.43 18.72 0.45
C VAL A 128 -1.57 18.46 -1.04
N ARG A 129 -1.71 17.18 -1.40
CA ARG A 129 -2.03 16.73 -2.75
C ARG A 129 -3.19 15.73 -2.68
N LYS A 130 -4.18 15.90 -3.53
CA LYS A 130 -5.20 14.87 -3.70
C LYS A 130 -4.60 13.69 -4.45
N ILE A 131 -4.85 12.49 -3.94
CA ILE A 131 -4.41 11.24 -4.57
C ILE A 131 -5.61 10.35 -4.85
N ASP A 132 -5.48 9.53 -5.90
CA ASP A 132 -6.44 8.49 -6.21
C ASP A 132 -6.29 7.33 -5.22
N VAL A 133 -7.40 6.75 -4.83
CA VAL A 133 -7.44 5.58 -3.95
C VAL A 133 -8.15 4.45 -4.68
N GLY A 134 -7.46 3.31 -4.85
CA GLY A 134 -8.07 2.12 -5.40
C GLY A 134 -9.08 1.53 -4.42
N ARG A 135 -10.25 1.10 -4.93
CA ARG A 135 -11.31 0.50 -4.14
C ARG A 135 -11.56 -0.93 -4.60
N VAL A 136 -11.63 -1.86 -3.68
CA VAL A 136 -11.98 -3.26 -3.95
C VAL A 136 -13.27 -3.60 -3.24
N GLY A 137 -14.31 -3.91 -4.02
CA GLY A 137 -15.55 -4.50 -3.52
C GLY A 137 -15.47 -6.02 -3.61
N TYR A 138 -15.89 -6.72 -2.56
CA TYR A 138 -15.91 -8.17 -2.47
C TYR A 138 -17.00 -8.66 -1.52
N THR A 139 -17.33 -9.94 -1.60
CA THR A 139 -18.24 -10.58 -0.66
C THR A 139 -17.44 -11.46 0.29
N ASP A 140 -17.63 -11.28 1.59
CA ASP A 140 -17.10 -12.15 2.64
C ASP A 140 -18.26 -12.71 3.44
N LYS A 141 -18.45 -14.03 3.44
CA LYS A 141 -19.55 -14.73 4.15
C LYS A 141 -20.90 -14.05 3.94
N ASP A 142 -21.25 -13.80 2.68
CA ASP A 142 -22.49 -13.15 2.23
C ASP A 142 -22.62 -11.65 2.60
N VAL A 143 -21.59 -11.05 3.16
CA VAL A 143 -21.57 -9.62 3.46
C VAL A 143 -20.75 -8.86 2.40
N CYS A 144 -21.36 -7.88 1.76
CA CYS A 144 -20.66 -6.98 0.86
C CYS A 144 -19.68 -6.12 1.65
N SER A 145 -18.41 -6.24 1.35
CA SER A 145 -17.32 -5.53 2.01
C SER A 145 -16.50 -4.70 1.02
N THR A 146 -15.84 -3.70 1.53
CA THR A 146 -15.00 -2.81 0.73
C THR A 146 -13.65 -2.59 1.41
N ARG A 147 -12.57 -2.62 0.64
CA ARG A 147 -11.23 -2.26 1.08
C ARG A 147 -10.60 -1.29 0.09
N TYR A 148 -9.63 -0.53 0.58
CA TYR A 148 -8.93 0.49 -0.19
C TYR A 148 -7.43 0.21 -0.24
N PHE A 149 -6.80 0.63 -1.33
CA PHE A 149 -5.34 0.61 -1.50
C PHE A 149 -4.86 1.90 -2.15
N ILE A 150 -3.64 2.32 -1.82
CA ILE A 150 -3.03 3.55 -2.34
C ILE A 150 -1.86 3.28 -3.28
N ASN A 151 -1.23 2.11 -3.16
CA ASN A 151 -0.12 1.72 -4.01
C ASN A 151 -0.57 0.67 -5.03
N ALA A 152 -0.83 -0.56 -4.61
CA ALA A 152 -1.26 -1.59 -5.53
C ALA A 152 -1.95 -2.79 -4.86
N MET A 153 -2.83 -3.43 -5.63
CA MET A 153 -3.39 -4.74 -5.37
C MET A 153 -2.66 -5.80 -6.18
N TYR A 154 -2.37 -6.93 -5.55
CA TYR A 154 -1.71 -8.08 -6.16
C TYR A 154 -2.58 -9.32 -6.04
N ILE A 155 -2.61 -10.15 -7.10
CA ILE A 155 -3.32 -11.42 -7.13
C ILE A 155 -2.37 -12.50 -7.65
N GLY A 156 -2.27 -13.61 -6.95
CA GLY A 156 -1.38 -14.73 -7.28
C GLY A 156 0.02 -14.58 -6.70
N LEU A 157 1.05 -14.94 -7.48
CA LEU A 157 2.43 -14.98 -7.00
C LEU A 157 2.93 -13.63 -6.47
N GLY A 158 2.52 -12.52 -7.09
CA GLY A 158 2.88 -11.17 -6.63
C GLY A 158 2.39 -10.88 -5.21
N ALA A 159 1.21 -11.36 -4.84
CA ALA A 159 0.70 -11.21 -3.47
C ALA A 159 1.56 -11.98 -2.45
N ARG A 160 2.02 -13.18 -2.80
CA ARG A 160 2.95 -13.97 -1.96
C ARG A 160 4.32 -13.33 -1.86
N PHE A 161 4.83 -12.80 -2.97
CA PHE A 161 6.10 -12.05 -2.99
C PHE A 161 6.08 -10.89 -2.00
N VAL A 162 5.05 -10.06 -2.03
CA VAL A 162 4.91 -8.91 -1.13
C VAL A 162 4.84 -9.36 0.32
N TRP A 163 4.13 -10.45 0.60
CA TRP A 163 4.03 -11.01 1.95
C TRP A 163 5.40 -11.52 2.47
N ILE A 164 6.14 -12.31 1.67
CA ILE A 164 7.46 -12.84 2.03
C ILE A 164 8.44 -11.67 2.18
N SER A 165 8.43 -10.71 1.25
CA SER A 165 9.31 -9.54 1.28
C SER A 165 9.11 -8.71 2.55
N ASN A 166 7.88 -8.48 2.98
CA ASN A 166 7.59 -7.78 4.23
C ASN A 166 8.08 -8.57 5.46
N GLY A 167 8.03 -9.89 5.43
CA GLY A 167 8.58 -10.76 6.47
C GLY A 167 10.10 -10.71 6.53
N THR A 168 10.77 -10.84 5.40
CA THR A 168 12.24 -10.89 5.31
C THR A 168 12.91 -9.53 5.55
N ARG A 169 12.26 -8.41 5.21
CA ARG A 169 12.72 -7.06 5.57
C ARG A 169 12.95 -6.90 7.07
N ARG A 170 12.14 -7.57 7.88
CA ARG A 170 12.27 -7.57 9.34
C ARG A 170 13.56 -8.20 9.83
N PHE A 171 14.13 -9.15 9.08
CA PHE A 171 15.36 -9.87 9.43
C PHE A 171 16.62 -9.23 8.84
N TRP A 172 16.60 -8.78 7.60
CA TRP A 172 17.80 -8.38 6.86
C TRP A 172 18.04 -6.86 6.79
N GLY A 173 17.02 -6.04 7.11
CA GLY A 173 17.16 -4.57 7.22
C GLY A 173 17.54 -3.82 5.94
N ARG A 174 17.89 -4.53 4.87
CA ARG A 174 18.24 -3.97 3.56
C ARG A 174 17.22 -4.40 2.51
N GLN A 175 16.57 -3.42 1.90
CA GLN A 175 15.47 -3.61 0.94
C GLN A 175 15.82 -4.58 -0.20
N TRP A 176 16.95 -4.38 -0.87
CA TRP A 176 17.33 -5.16 -2.04
C TRP A 176 17.67 -6.64 -1.73
N ILE A 177 18.23 -6.94 -0.57
CA ILE A 177 18.52 -8.33 -0.14
C ILE A 177 17.23 -9.08 0.10
N SER A 178 16.23 -8.42 0.72
CA SER A 178 14.92 -8.99 0.95
C SER A 178 14.19 -9.26 -0.37
N TYR A 179 14.29 -8.37 -1.36
CA TYR A 179 13.73 -8.59 -2.70
C TYR A 179 14.40 -9.77 -3.39
N LEU A 180 15.72 -9.84 -3.38
CA LEU A 180 16.45 -10.94 -4.01
C LEU A 180 16.15 -12.30 -3.36
N SER A 181 16.13 -12.37 -2.02
CA SER A 181 15.83 -13.62 -1.30
C SER A 181 14.40 -14.08 -1.53
N SER A 182 13.42 -13.17 -1.49
CA SER A 182 12.02 -13.48 -1.75
C SER A 182 11.81 -13.94 -3.19
N MET A 183 12.48 -13.33 -4.12
CA MET A 183 12.44 -13.70 -5.53
C MET A 183 13.11 -15.03 -5.82
N PHE A 184 14.24 -15.32 -5.16
CA PHE A 184 14.90 -16.62 -5.27
C PHE A 184 13.99 -17.74 -4.77
N LEU A 185 13.31 -17.56 -3.63
CA LEU A 185 12.34 -18.50 -3.13
C LEU A 185 11.18 -18.73 -4.12
N LEU A 186 10.72 -17.67 -4.78
CA LEU A 186 9.62 -17.74 -5.74
C LEU A 186 10.01 -18.34 -7.10
N LEU A 187 11.30 -18.41 -7.45
CA LEU A 187 11.77 -19.12 -8.65
C LEU A 187 11.43 -20.63 -8.60
N PHE A 188 11.32 -21.19 -7.39
CA PHE A 188 10.96 -22.58 -7.19
C PHE A 188 9.43 -22.79 -7.12
N GLU A 189 8.65 -21.74 -6.87
CA GLU A 189 7.18 -21.79 -6.83
C GLU A 189 6.58 -21.31 -8.16
N ARG A 190 6.54 -22.16 -9.16
CA ARG A 190 5.86 -21.87 -10.45
C ARG A 190 4.34 -21.97 -10.30
N MET A 191 3.76 -21.10 -9.49
CA MET A 191 2.32 -21.11 -9.29
C MET A 191 1.60 -20.38 -10.42
N LEU A 192 0.84 -21.12 -11.18
CA LEU A 192 -0.10 -20.60 -12.16
C LEU A 192 -1.52 -20.75 -11.60
N HIS A 193 -2.29 -19.71 -11.72
CA HIS A 193 -3.68 -19.69 -11.31
C HIS A 193 -4.57 -19.54 -12.54
N ARG A 194 -5.63 -20.37 -12.61
CA ARG A 194 -6.69 -20.15 -13.60
C ARG A 194 -7.46 -18.89 -13.21
N MET A 195 -7.30 -17.85 -13.99
CA MET A 195 -7.95 -16.56 -13.74
C MET A 195 -8.89 -16.19 -14.87
N HIS A 196 -9.96 -15.49 -14.52
CA HIS A 196 -10.88 -14.86 -15.46
C HIS A 196 -11.05 -13.41 -15.05
N LEU A 197 -10.55 -12.51 -15.88
CA LEU A 197 -10.58 -11.06 -15.68
C LEU A 197 -11.45 -10.42 -16.75
N LYS A 198 -12.09 -9.31 -16.43
CA LYS A 198 -12.76 -8.43 -17.39
C LYS A 198 -12.17 -7.04 -17.27
N VAL A 199 -11.44 -6.60 -18.31
CA VAL A 199 -10.76 -5.31 -18.38
C VAL A 199 -11.17 -4.61 -19.66
N ASN A 200 -11.67 -3.37 -19.59
CA ASN A 200 -12.09 -2.58 -20.75
C ASN A 200 -13.03 -3.33 -21.73
N GLY A 201 -13.88 -4.22 -21.20
CA GLY A 201 -14.77 -5.06 -22.02
C GLY A 201 -14.14 -6.36 -22.52
N GLU A 202 -12.81 -6.50 -22.50
CA GLU A 202 -12.09 -7.72 -22.87
C GLU A 202 -12.19 -8.76 -21.75
N HIS A 203 -12.49 -10.01 -22.11
CA HIS A 203 -12.46 -11.15 -21.20
C HIS A 203 -11.15 -11.92 -21.36
N ILE A 204 -10.32 -11.91 -20.32
CA ILE A 204 -9.05 -12.62 -20.25
C ILE A 204 -9.26 -13.91 -19.43
N ARG A 205 -9.12 -15.07 -20.08
CA ARG A 205 -9.22 -16.40 -19.45
C ARG A 205 -7.96 -17.17 -19.71
N ASP A 206 -7.07 -17.25 -18.73
CA ASP A 206 -5.78 -17.93 -18.92
C ASP A 206 -5.19 -18.43 -17.60
N ASN A 207 -4.08 -19.17 -17.71
CA ASN A 207 -3.22 -19.50 -16.61
C ASN A 207 -2.25 -18.35 -16.35
N ILE A 208 -2.56 -17.52 -15.37
CA ILE A 208 -1.86 -16.30 -15.03
C ILE A 208 -1.01 -16.51 -13.79
N MET A 209 0.23 -16.05 -13.81
CA MET A 209 1.14 -16.11 -12.68
C MET A 209 0.79 -15.04 -11.64
N THR A 210 0.59 -13.82 -12.09
CA THR A 210 0.21 -12.71 -11.22
C THR A 210 -0.51 -11.60 -11.99
N VAL A 211 -1.39 -10.91 -11.28
CA VAL A 211 -1.99 -9.65 -11.72
C VAL A 211 -1.60 -8.59 -10.71
N CYS A 212 -1.08 -7.47 -11.18
CA CYS A 212 -0.86 -6.28 -10.39
C CYS A 212 -1.79 -5.17 -10.89
N ILE A 213 -2.53 -4.55 -9.99
CA ILE A 213 -3.43 -3.43 -10.25
C ILE A 213 -2.91 -2.26 -9.42
N GLY A 214 -2.24 -1.30 -10.05
CA GLY A 214 -1.55 -0.20 -9.39
C GLY A 214 -2.29 1.12 -9.55
N SER A 215 -2.48 1.82 -8.43
CA SER A 215 -2.72 3.25 -8.38
C SER A 215 -1.39 4.02 -8.39
N ALA A 216 -0.34 3.41 -7.82
CA ALA A 216 1.05 3.86 -7.88
C ALA A 216 1.98 2.75 -8.41
N ARG A 217 3.30 2.90 -8.25
CA ARG A 217 4.32 2.05 -8.92
C ARG A 217 4.27 0.55 -8.59
N GLY A 218 3.56 0.14 -7.54
CA GLY A 218 3.33 -1.27 -7.24
C GLY A 218 4.59 -2.11 -7.20
N TYR A 219 5.57 -1.80 -6.35
CA TYR A 219 6.87 -2.49 -6.29
C TYR A 219 7.56 -2.68 -7.67
N GLY A 220 7.29 -1.74 -8.61
CA GLY A 220 7.84 -1.78 -9.96
C GLY A 220 7.04 -2.62 -10.97
N LEU A 221 5.96 -3.27 -10.58
CA LEU A 221 5.10 -4.04 -11.50
C LEU A 221 4.16 -3.16 -12.32
N THR A 222 3.84 -1.97 -11.82
CA THR A 222 3.07 -0.93 -12.53
C THR A 222 3.88 0.37 -12.60
N PRO A 223 5.03 0.39 -13.31
CA PRO A 223 6.01 1.48 -13.23
C PRO A 223 5.48 2.82 -13.76
N SER A 224 4.44 2.80 -14.59
CA SER A 224 3.84 3.98 -15.20
C SER A 224 2.65 4.54 -14.41
N ALA A 225 2.24 3.86 -13.32
CA ALA A 225 1.10 4.30 -12.52
C ALA A 225 1.45 5.56 -11.72
N VAL A 226 0.51 6.50 -11.71
CA VAL A 226 0.60 7.75 -10.95
C VAL A 226 -0.73 8.01 -10.23
N PRO A 227 -0.73 8.21 -8.91
CA PRO A 227 -1.95 8.22 -8.10
C PRO A 227 -2.69 9.55 -8.12
N TYR A 228 -2.81 10.21 -9.27
CA TYR A 228 -3.54 11.48 -9.45
C TYR A 228 -4.05 11.68 -10.88
N ASN A 229 -4.21 10.62 -11.65
CA ASN A 229 -4.68 10.69 -13.03
C ASN A 229 -6.05 10.01 -13.24
N GLY A 230 -6.63 9.45 -12.17
CA GLY A 230 -7.92 8.76 -12.21
C GLY A 230 -7.89 7.40 -12.92
N TRP A 231 -6.72 6.79 -13.10
CA TRP A 231 -6.54 5.52 -13.79
C TRP A 231 -5.79 4.50 -12.94
N LEU A 232 -6.15 3.25 -13.13
CA LEU A 232 -5.42 2.10 -12.64
C LEU A 232 -4.57 1.53 -13.77
N ASP A 233 -3.28 1.33 -13.54
CA ASP A 233 -2.41 0.56 -14.42
C ASP A 233 -2.45 -0.91 -14.00
N VAL A 234 -2.66 -1.79 -14.96
CA VAL A 234 -2.79 -3.23 -14.71
C VAL A 234 -1.69 -3.96 -15.47
N SER A 235 -0.92 -4.78 -14.78
CA SER A 235 0.05 -5.69 -15.39
C SER A 235 -0.39 -7.13 -15.17
N VAL A 236 -0.68 -7.81 -16.27
CA VAL A 236 -1.01 -9.24 -16.27
C VAL A 236 0.23 -10.01 -16.71
N ILE A 237 0.78 -10.83 -15.81
CA ILE A 237 1.97 -11.63 -16.07
C ILE A 237 1.54 -13.07 -16.30
N TYR A 238 1.71 -13.52 -17.54
CA TYR A 238 1.41 -14.88 -17.95
C TYR A 238 2.51 -15.84 -17.51
N ARG A 239 2.44 -17.07 -17.97
CA ARG A 239 3.42 -18.12 -17.66
C ARG A 239 4.80 -17.76 -18.26
N PRO A 240 5.80 -17.31 -17.47
CA PRO A 240 7.14 -17.09 -17.96
C PRO A 240 7.95 -18.40 -18.00
N GLU A 241 8.87 -18.49 -18.94
CA GLU A 241 9.95 -19.46 -18.93
C GLU A 241 11.02 -19.07 -17.89
N LEU A 242 11.90 -20.02 -17.51
CA LEU A 242 12.93 -19.75 -16.50
C LEU A 242 13.85 -18.59 -16.87
N LEU A 243 14.30 -18.51 -18.13
CA LEU A 243 15.14 -17.41 -18.62
C LEU A 243 14.39 -16.08 -18.63
N GLN A 244 13.08 -16.09 -18.88
CA GLN A 244 12.23 -14.91 -18.83
C GLN A 244 12.01 -14.44 -17.39
N LEU A 245 11.99 -15.34 -16.40
CA LEU A 245 11.94 -14.97 -14.97
C LEU A 245 13.22 -14.22 -14.57
N ILE A 246 14.39 -14.73 -14.93
CA ILE A 246 15.69 -14.07 -14.63
C ILE A 246 15.78 -12.71 -15.31
N LYS A 247 15.42 -12.63 -16.60
CA LYS A 247 15.34 -11.35 -17.33
C LYS A 247 14.31 -10.41 -16.72
N GLY A 248 13.16 -10.94 -16.29
CA GLY A 248 12.08 -10.18 -15.65
C GLY A 248 12.52 -9.54 -14.35
N LEU A 249 13.32 -10.26 -13.54
CA LEU A 249 13.93 -9.71 -12.32
C LEU A 249 14.81 -8.50 -12.62
N TRP A 250 15.70 -8.64 -13.59
CA TRP A 250 16.58 -7.55 -13.99
C TRP A 250 15.77 -6.33 -14.48
N LEU A 251 14.75 -6.58 -15.32
CA LEU A 251 13.85 -5.53 -15.82
C LEU A 251 13.02 -4.87 -14.70
N LEU A 252 12.58 -5.66 -13.69
CA LEU A 252 11.82 -5.14 -12.55
C LEU A 252 12.66 -4.16 -11.74
N VAL A 253 13.91 -4.51 -11.41
CA VAL A 253 14.82 -3.63 -10.66
C VAL A 253 15.09 -2.32 -11.41
N HIS A 254 15.10 -2.36 -12.75
CA HIS A 254 15.31 -1.18 -13.59
C HIS A 254 14.00 -0.44 -13.96
N GLY A 255 12.85 -0.83 -13.41
CA GLY A 255 11.55 -0.22 -13.70
C GLY A 255 11.06 -0.45 -15.14
N ARG A 256 11.56 -1.50 -15.82
CA ARG A 256 11.28 -1.83 -17.23
C ARG A 256 10.53 -3.14 -17.43
N ILE A 257 9.81 -3.61 -16.43
CA ILE A 257 9.14 -4.92 -16.45
C ILE A 257 8.15 -5.06 -17.63
N LEU A 258 7.57 -3.96 -18.08
CA LEU A 258 6.63 -3.95 -19.21
C LEU A 258 7.28 -4.34 -20.56
N ASN A 259 8.62 -4.35 -20.63
CA ASN A 259 9.36 -4.80 -21.82
C ASN A 259 9.48 -6.34 -21.90
N LEU A 260 8.99 -7.05 -20.88
CA LEU A 260 8.97 -8.51 -20.90
C LEU A 260 7.76 -9.01 -21.70
N LYS A 261 7.98 -9.83 -22.73
CA LYS A 261 6.92 -10.30 -23.66
C LYS A 261 5.73 -11.00 -22.97
N VAL A 262 5.96 -11.60 -21.80
CA VAL A 262 4.91 -12.28 -21.04
C VAL A 262 4.14 -11.35 -20.10
N VAL A 263 4.44 -10.05 -20.12
CA VAL A 263 3.72 -9.01 -19.36
C VAL A 263 2.84 -8.25 -20.32
N LYS A 264 1.52 -8.29 -20.11
CA LYS A 264 0.55 -7.51 -20.87
C LYS A 264 0.05 -6.35 -20.02
N PRO A 265 0.37 -5.10 -20.37
CA PRO A 265 -0.12 -3.94 -19.63
C PRO A 265 -1.52 -3.55 -20.11
N TYR A 266 -2.32 -3.05 -19.19
CA TYR A 266 -3.60 -2.38 -19.45
C TYR A 266 -3.68 -1.12 -18.61
N ARG A 267 -4.55 -0.20 -19.04
CA ARG A 267 -4.94 0.97 -18.27
C ARG A 267 -6.46 1.04 -18.24
N THR A 268 -7.03 1.16 -17.05
CA THR A 268 -8.48 1.12 -16.85
C THR A 268 -8.90 1.93 -15.63
N ARG A 269 -10.18 2.28 -15.56
CA ARG A 269 -10.79 2.82 -14.33
C ARG A 269 -11.52 1.76 -13.53
N LYS A 270 -11.75 0.60 -14.15
CA LYS A 270 -12.50 -0.48 -13.53
C LYS A 270 -12.07 -1.83 -14.10
N ILE A 271 -11.80 -2.77 -13.22
CA ILE A 271 -11.50 -4.16 -13.56
C ILE A 271 -12.35 -5.10 -12.68
N LYS A 272 -12.86 -6.18 -13.27
CA LYS A 272 -13.54 -7.24 -12.55
C LYS A 272 -12.70 -8.50 -12.55
N ILE A 273 -12.48 -9.06 -11.38
CA ILE A 273 -11.84 -10.37 -11.23
C ILE A 273 -12.95 -11.38 -11.01
N LEU A 274 -13.36 -12.05 -12.09
CA LEU A 274 -14.49 -12.97 -12.05
C LEU A 274 -14.12 -14.32 -11.42
N ARG A 275 -12.84 -14.71 -11.56
CA ARG A 275 -12.28 -15.93 -10.96
C ARG A 275 -10.79 -15.78 -10.75
N ALA A 276 -10.29 -16.23 -9.59
CA ALA A 276 -8.87 -16.31 -9.28
C ALA A 276 -8.65 -17.54 -8.38
N GLN A 277 -8.63 -18.74 -9.00
CA GLN A 277 -8.64 -20.00 -8.27
C GLN A 277 -7.38 -20.17 -7.42
N ASN A 278 -7.55 -20.30 -6.10
CA ASN A 278 -6.47 -20.49 -5.12
C ASN A 278 -5.36 -19.43 -5.17
N ALA A 279 -5.68 -18.23 -5.67
CA ALA A 279 -4.73 -17.14 -5.75
C ALA A 279 -4.76 -16.32 -4.47
N ALA A 280 -3.59 -16.07 -3.90
CA ALA A 280 -3.46 -15.11 -2.79
C ALA A 280 -3.76 -13.68 -3.30
N ILE A 281 -4.36 -12.87 -2.45
CA ILE A 281 -4.67 -11.47 -2.73
C ILE A 281 -4.00 -10.59 -1.68
N SER A 282 -3.38 -9.49 -2.09
CA SER A 282 -2.76 -8.53 -1.19
C SER A 282 -3.05 -7.10 -1.64
N LEU A 283 -3.35 -6.23 -0.69
CA LEU A 283 -3.54 -4.79 -0.87
C LEU A 283 -2.47 -4.05 -0.07
N ASP A 284 -1.58 -3.33 -0.73
CA ASP A 284 -0.46 -2.60 -0.10
C ASP A 284 0.31 -3.43 0.95
N GLY A 285 0.51 -4.72 0.66
CA GLY A 285 1.18 -5.65 1.58
C GLY A 285 0.29 -6.26 2.67
N ARG A 286 -0.99 -5.91 2.73
CA ARG A 286 -2.00 -6.55 3.60
C ARG A 286 -2.70 -7.66 2.84
N GLN A 287 -2.72 -8.86 3.42
CA GLN A 287 -3.43 -9.99 2.83
C GLN A 287 -4.94 -9.77 2.91
N LEU A 288 -5.63 -10.01 1.81
CA LEU A 288 -7.09 -10.01 1.74
C LEU A 288 -7.57 -11.45 1.54
N TYR A 289 -8.42 -11.90 2.44
CA TYR A 289 -9.14 -13.16 2.32
C TYR A 289 -10.51 -12.86 1.75
N ALA A 290 -10.68 -13.07 0.46
CA ALA A 290 -11.92 -12.80 -0.23
C ALA A 290 -12.10 -13.75 -1.40
N ASP A 291 -13.33 -14.16 -1.63
CA ASP A 291 -13.71 -14.94 -2.80
C ASP A 291 -14.06 -14.04 -3.98
N CYS A 292 -13.92 -14.56 -5.18
CA CYS A 292 -14.38 -13.87 -6.39
C CYS A 292 -15.92 -13.98 -6.50
N PRO A 293 -16.57 -12.98 -7.11
CA PRO A 293 -15.97 -11.90 -7.88
C PRO A 293 -15.47 -10.72 -7.04
N LEU A 294 -14.43 -10.01 -7.55
CA LEU A 294 -13.95 -8.77 -7.00
C LEU A 294 -14.18 -7.65 -8.02
N ASP A 295 -14.68 -6.51 -7.55
CA ASP A 295 -14.82 -5.27 -8.32
C ASP A 295 -13.77 -4.25 -7.86
N VAL A 296 -12.87 -3.87 -8.77
CA VAL A 296 -11.80 -2.91 -8.51
C VAL A 296 -11.96 -1.68 -9.37
#